data_676542a84a536d3eb12751ab12953a4c
#
_entry.id   676542a84a536d3eb12751ab12953a4c
#
_cell.length_a   1.000
_cell.length_b   1.000
_cell.length_c   1.000
_cell.angle_alpha   90.00
_cell.angle_beta   90.00
_cell.angle_gamma   90.00
#
_symmetry.space_group_name_H-M   'P 1'
#
loop_
_entity.id
_entity.type
_entity.pdbx_description
1 polymer ?
#
loop_
_entity_poly.entity_id
_entity_poly.type
_entity_poly.pdbx_seq_one_letter_code
_entity_poly.pdbx_strand_id
1 'polypeptide(L)'
;VNFYNALEKENVTGVNVNDSVDFANLTSAFVGGTGDFVNLFEPNATKLEKMGYGYVYDSVGKYSGEVPYTAFNAKRSYVSANKDIIEGFRKAIDKGLVYTFNNSAEVIAKDILSQFPDTSLDNLTSIIDRYKRADSFLNSSFISEKSYDNLTDMLVKNKMISERLPYSTLIVNE
;
A
#
# COMPACT_ATOMS: atom_id res chain seq x y z
N VAL A 1 10.09 2.89 -6.57
CA VAL A 1 9.44 4.01 -7.27
C VAL A 1 8.92 5.05 -6.29
N ASN A 2 7.97 4.73 -5.38
CA ASN A 2 7.38 5.68 -4.43
C ASN A 2 8.44 6.38 -3.55
N PHE A 3 9.46 5.65 -3.10
CA PHE A 3 10.54 6.21 -2.29
C PHE A 3 11.33 7.30 -3.05
N TYR A 4 11.72 7.02 -4.31
CA TYR A 4 12.40 8.03 -5.14
C TYR A 4 11.53 9.26 -5.38
N ASN A 5 10.23 9.06 -5.61
CA ASN A 5 9.29 10.17 -5.78
C ASN A 5 9.14 10.99 -4.48
N ALA A 6 9.15 10.34 -3.32
CA ALA A 6 9.12 11.02 -2.03
C ALA A 6 10.39 11.85 -1.81
N LEU A 7 11.59 11.30 -2.04
CA LEU A 7 12.86 12.03 -1.93
C LEU A 7 12.86 13.28 -2.80
N GLU A 8 12.37 13.17 -4.04
CA GLU A 8 12.32 14.30 -4.96
C GLU A 8 11.35 15.38 -4.52
N LYS A 9 10.11 14.99 -4.14
CA LYS A 9 9.10 15.96 -3.67
C LYS A 9 9.54 16.72 -2.44
N GLU A 10 10.27 16.05 -1.54
CA GLU A 10 10.79 16.64 -0.31
C GLU A 10 12.17 17.31 -0.51
N ASN A 11 12.68 17.36 -1.75
CA ASN A 11 14.01 17.90 -2.09
C ASN A 11 15.16 17.28 -1.27
N VAL A 12 15.03 16.00 -0.90
CA VAL A 12 16.07 15.27 -0.17
C VAL A 12 17.13 14.75 -1.14
N THR A 13 18.39 15.19 -0.92
CA THR A 13 19.54 14.81 -1.75
C THR A 13 20.63 14.17 -0.90
N GLY A 14 21.61 13.53 -1.55
CA GLY A 14 22.75 12.92 -0.84
C GLY A 14 22.43 11.58 -0.18
N VAL A 15 21.27 11.00 -0.46
CA VAL A 15 20.89 9.66 0.04
C VAL A 15 21.44 8.59 -0.91
N ASN A 16 22.15 7.62 -0.34
CA ASN A 16 22.57 6.43 -1.07
C ASN A 16 21.47 5.36 -0.97
N VAL A 17 20.72 5.15 -2.05
CA VAL A 17 19.63 4.16 -2.11
C VAL A 17 20.19 2.86 -2.67
N ASN A 18 20.19 1.81 -1.84
CA ASN A 18 20.51 0.44 -2.27
C ASN A 18 19.21 -0.30 -2.64
N ASP A 19 18.95 -0.46 -3.92
CA ASP A 19 17.81 -1.19 -4.48
C ASP A 19 18.19 -2.57 -5.06
N SER A 20 19.43 -3.03 -4.80
CA SER A 20 19.90 -4.34 -5.25
C SER A 20 19.49 -5.49 -4.33
N VAL A 21 18.95 -5.20 -3.14
CA VAL A 21 18.49 -6.22 -2.21
C VAL A 21 17.08 -6.65 -2.58
N ASP A 22 16.90 -7.95 -2.84
CA ASP A 22 15.57 -8.50 -3.12
C ASP A 22 14.59 -8.21 -1.98
N PHE A 23 13.33 -7.94 -2.34
CA PHE A 23 12.27 -7.60 -1.39
C PHE A 23 12.14 -8.60 -0.23
N ALA A 24 12.24 -9.90 -0.52
CA ALA A 24 12.16 -10.97 0.49
C ALA A 24 13.30 -10.92 1.52
N ASN A 25 14.44 -10.30 1.16
CA ASN A 25 15.64 -10.26 1.97
C ASN A 25 15.86 -8.92 2.69
N LEU A 26 15.00 -7.91 2.48
CA LEU A 26 15.15 -6.58 3.08
C LEU A 26 15.24 -6.61 4.60
N THR A 27 14.36 -7.39 5.24
CA THR A 27 14.33 -7.52 6.70
C THR A 27 15.64 -8.10 7.26
N SER A 28 16.11 -9.19 6.66
CA SER A 28 17.36 -9.85 7.11
C SER A 28 18.60 -9.01 6.80
N ALA A 29 18.63 -8.31 5.69
CA ALA A 29 19.73 -7.41 5.35
C ALA A 29 19.84 -6.25 6.37
N PHE A 30 18.70 -5.64 6.74
CA PHE A 30 18.68 -4.58 7.76
C PHE A 30 19.10 -5.09 9.12
N VAL A 31 18.61 -6.25 9.58
CA VAL A 31 19.05 -6.89 10.82
C VAL A 31 20.55 -7.20 10.80
N GLY A 32 21.08 -7.56 9.63
CA GLY A 32 22.51 -7.77 9.39
C GLY A 32 23.36 -6.49 9.31
N GLY A 33 22.77 -5.30 9.49
CA GLY A 33 23.47 -4.02 9.49
C GLY A 33 23.61 -3.37 8.12
N THR A 34 22.81 -3.78 7.12
CA THR A 34 22.81 -3.14 5.80
C THR A 34 21.91 -1.90 5.81
N GLY A 35 22.51 -0.72 5.73
CA GLY A 35 21.84 0.58 5.66
C GLY A 35 21.34 1.12 7.00
N ASP A 36 21.15 2.42 7.08
CA ASP A 36 20.63 3.13 8.25
C ASP A 36 19.11 3.14 8.31
N PHE A 37 18.46 3.01 7.14
CA PHE A 37 17.02 2.95 6.97
C PHE A 37 16.64 1.79 6.03
N VAL A 38 15.46 1.24 6.25
CA VAL A 38 14.87 0.24 5.35
C VAL A 38 13.40 0.58 5.08
N ASN A 39 12.96 0.40 3.84
CA ASN A 39 11.55 0.55 3.48
C ASN A 39 10.88 -0.83 3.51
N LEU A 40 9.95 -1.02 4.43
CA LEU A 40 9.26 -2.30 4.66
C LEU A 40 7.75 -2.11 4.68
N PHE A 41 7.05 -3.20 4.38
CA PHE A 41 5.62 -3.33 4.64
C PHE A 41 5.37 -4.00 5.99
N GLU A 42 4.15 -3.85 6.49
CA GLU A 42 3.66 -4.66 7.59
C GLU A 42 3.42 -6.11 7.14
N PRO A 43 3.61 -7.11 7.99
CA PRO A 43 3.92 -7.03 9.44
C PRO A 43 5.42 -6.88 9.77
N ASN A 44 6.31 -6.83 8.79
CA ASN A 44 7.75 -6.85 9.01
C ASN A 44 8.25 -5.61 9.78
N ALA A 45 7.71 -4.44 9.50
CA ALA A 45 8.08 -3.21 10.21
C ALA A 45 7.77 -3.32 11.72
N THR A 46 6.54 -3.71 12.09
CA THR A 46 6.15 -3.95 13.48
C THR A 46 7.00 -5.05 14.14
N LYS A 47 7.33 -6.11 13.40
CA LYS A 47 8.17 -7.20 13.92
C LYS A 47 9.58 -6.72 14.28
N LEU A 48 10.23 -5.97 13.40
CA LEU A 48 11.57 -5.41 13.67
C LEU A 48 11.57 -4.44 14.85
N GLU A 49 10.56 -3.59 14.95
CA GLU A 49 10.39 -2.65 16.05
C GLU A 49 10.26 -3.39 17.39
N LYS A 50 9.43 -4.42 17.48
CA LYS A 50 9.25 -5.23 18.69
C LYS A 50 10.48 -6.08 19.06
N MET A 51 11.28 -6.47 18.08
CA MET A 51 12.55 -7.16 18.30
C MET A 51 13.70 -6.21 18.69
N GLY A 52 13.47 -4.88 18.69
CA GLY A 52 14.46 -3.88 19.08
C GLY A 52 15.52 -3.58 18.02
N TYR A 53 15.31 -3.97 16.76
CA TYR A 53 16.23 -3.66 15.66
C TYR A 53 16.10 -2.24 15.10
N GLY A 54 15.02 -1.56 15.44
CA GLY A 54 14.76 -0.20 14.98
C GLY A 54 13.38 0.28 15.40
N TYR A 55 12.93 1.37 14.84
CA TYR A 55 11.59 1.91 15.05
C TYR A 55 11.02 2.43 13.73
N VAL A 56 9.71 2.43 13.60
CA VAL A 56 9.07 2.98 12.40
C VAL A 56 9.11 4.50 12.47
N TYR A 57 9.86 5.10 11.56
CA TYR A 57 10.07 6.54 11.51
C TYR A 57 8.86 7.26 10.90
N ASP A 58 8.48 6.86 9.67
CA ASP A 58 7.32 7.43 8.98
C ASP A 58 6.87 6.53 7.80
N SER A 59 5.78 6.91 7.13
CA SER A 59 5.26 6.24 5.94
C SER A 59 5.68 6.97 4.66
N VAL A 60 6.31 6.26 3.73
CA VAL A 60 6.67 6.79 2.40
C VAL A 60 5.42 7.26 1.63
N GLY A 61 4.27 6.60 1.83
CA GLY A 61 3.01 6.98 1.18
C GLY A 61 2.55 8.40 1.51
N LYS A 62 2.83 8.88 2.71
CA LYS A 62 2.52 10.25 3.15
C LYS A 62 3.18 11.33 2.27
N TYR A 63 4.37 11.05 1.77
CA TYR A 63 5.18 11.98 0.97
C TYR A 63 5.05 11.75 -0.53
N SER A 64 4.76 10.53 -0.95
CA SER A 64 4.66 10.20 -2.39
C SER A 64 3.36 10.70 -3.05
N GLY A 65 2.34 11.02 -2.25
CA GLY A 65 1.01 11.41 -2.74
C GLY A 65 0.09 10.22 -2.97
N GLU A 66 -1.18 10.51 -3.24
CA GLU A 66 -2.20 9.48 -3.48
C GLU A 66 -1.92 8.73 -4.78
N VAL A 67 -1.76 7.41 -4.66
CA VAL A 67 -1.59 6.48 -5.78
C VAL A 67 -2.33 5.18 -5.48
N PRO A 68 -2.94 4.52 -6.47
CA PRO A 68 -3.47 3.17 -6.29
C PRO A 68 -2.28 2.20 -6.16
N TYR A 69 -2.11 1.58 -4.99
CA TYR A 69 -1.02 0.65 -4.75
C TYR A 69 -1.36 -0.78 -5.22
N THR A 70 -2.55 -1.25 -4.84
CA THR A 70 -3.08 -2.53 -5.29
C THR A 70 -4.46 -2.34 -5.90
N ALA A 71 -4.83 -3.18 -6.86
CA ALA A 71 -6.13 -3.15 -7.49
C ALA A 71 -6.63 -4.57 -7.75
N PHE A 72 -7.93 -4.76 -7.67
CA PHE A 72 -8.56 -5.97 -8.16
C PHE A 72 -8.61 -5.94 -9.69
N ASN A 73 -8.23 -7.04 -10.32
CA ASN A 73 -8.15 -7.14 -11.77
C ASN A 73 -9.06 -8.25 -12.29
N ALA A 74 -9.74 -8.00 -13.38
CA ALA A 74 -10.54 -9.00 -14.08
C ALA A 74 -10.37 -8.87 -15.59
N LYS A 75 -10.59 -9.96 -16.32
CA LYS A 75 -10.62 -9.91 -17.78
C LYS A 75 -11.77 -9.03 -18.25
N ARG A 76 -11.55 -8.19 -19.26
CA ARG A 76 -12.58 -7.29 -19.81
C ARG A 76 -13.84 -8.06 -20.23
N SER A 77 -13.67 -9.24 -20.87
CA SER A 77 -14.81 -10.09 -21.24
C SER A 77 -15.61 -10.57 -20.02
N TYR A 78 -14.96 -10.86 -18.90
CA TYR A 78 -15.63 -11.22 -17.67
C TYR A 78 -16.42 -10.05 -17.08
N VAL A 79 -15.80 -8.87 -16.99
CA VAL A 79 -16.47 -7.64 -16.51
C VAL A 79 -17.72 -7.35 -17.34
N SER A 80 -17.62 -7.39 -18.68
CA SER A 80 -18.75 -7.12 -19.59
C SER A 80 -19.89 -8.15 -19.45
N ALA A 81 -19.55 -9.43 -19.17
CA ALA A 81 -20.54 -10.49 -19.07
C ALA A 81 -21.17 -10.61 -17.67
N ASN A 82 -20.57 -10.02 -16.63
CA ASN A 82 -20.94 -10.24 -15.22
C ASN A 82 -21.06 -8.93 -14.44
N LYS A 83 -21.70 -7.94 -15.00
CA LYS A 83 -21.80 -6.59 -14.39
C LYS A 83 -22.35 -6.61 -12.96
N ASP A 84 -23.40 -7.38 -12.72
CA ASP A 84 -24.02 -7.48 -11.39
C ASP A 84 -23.05 -8.06 -10.34
N ILE A 85 -22.22 -9.03 -10.74
CA ILE A 85 -21.20 -9.60 -9.85
C ILE A 85 -20.13 -8.58 -9.55
N ILE A 86 -19.66 -7.85 -10.55
CA ILE A 86 -18.63 -6.80 -10.39
C ILE A 86 -19.15 -5.69 -9.48
N GLU A 87 -20.37 -5.22 -9.71
CA GLU A 87 -21.01 -4.21 -8.87
C GLU A 87 -21.21 -4.70 -7.43
N GLY A 88 -21.68 -5.93 -7.25
CA GLY A 88 -21.86 -6.54 -5.94
C GLY A 88 -20.52 -6.67 -5.19
N PHE A 89 -19.46 -7.09 -5.88
CA PHE A 89 -18.11 -7.17 -5.33
C PHE A 89 -17.61 -5.79 -4.90
N ARG A 90 -17.71 -4.77 -5.77
CA ARG A 90 -17.30 -3.40 -5.45
C ARG A 90 -18.04 -2.87 -4.23
N LYS A 91 -19.37 -3.02 -4.18
CA LYS A 91 -20.19 -2.62 -3.02
C LYS A 91 -19.75 -3.32 -1.72
N ALA A 92 -19.35 -4.59 -1.80
CA ALA A 92 -18.85 -5.32 -0.63
C ALA A 92 -17.50 -4.74 -0.13
N ILE A 93 -16.58 -4.41 -1.05
CA ILE A 93 -15.31 -3.75 -0.73
C ILE A 93 -15.57 -2.36 -0.13
N ASP A 94 -16.40 -1.53 -0.75
CA ASP A 94 -16.75 -0.20 -0.23
C ASP A 94 -17.36 -0.28 1.17
N LYS A 95 -18.24 -1.25 1.43
CA LYS A 95 -18.79 -1.50 2.76
C LYS A 95 -17.71 -1.86 3.78
N GLY A 96 -16.74 -2.70 3.38
CA GLY A 96 -15.59 -3.04 4.22
C GLY A 96 -14.69 -1.83 4.51
N LEU A 97 -14.44 -0.97 3.53
CA LEU A 97 -13.67 0.26 3.70
C LEU A 97 -14.37 1.23 4.66
N VAL A 98 -15.68 1.45 4.49
CA VAL A 98 -16.49 2.26 5.42
C VAL A 98 -16.47 1.68 6.84
N TYR A 99 -16.56 0.36 6.97
CA TYR A 99 -16.44 -0.31 8.27
C TYR A 99 -15.07 -0.06 8.91
N THR A 100 -14.00 -0.22 8.15
CA THR A 100 -12.61 0.04 8.58
C THR A 100 -12.43 1.49 9.00
N PHE A 101 -13.03 2.42 8.31
CA PHE A 101 -12.94 3.85 8.64
C PHE A 101 -13.63 4.17 9.96
N ASN A 102 -14.81 3.61 10.21
CA ASN A 102 -15.67 3.94 11.35
C ASN A 102 -15.36 3.16 12.65
N ASN A 103 -14.53 2.13 12.60
CA ASN A 103 -14.23 1.31 13.76
C ASN A 103 -12.79 1.51 14.25
N SER A 104 -12.54 1.21 15.52
CA SER A 104 -11.19 1.24 16.09
C SER A 104 -10.32 0.11 15.51
N ALA A 105 -9.01 0.31 15.54
CA ALA A 105 -8.05 -0.72 15.10
C ALA A 105 -8.23 -2.05 15.83
N GLU A 106 -8.55 -2.01 17.13
CA GLU A 106 -8.79 -3.21 17.95
C GLU A 106 -10.03 -3.99 17.50
N VAL A 107 -11.13 -3.29 17.20
CA VAL A 107 -12.36 -3.93 16.72
C VAL A 107 -12.09 -4.63 15.38
N ILE A 108 -11.47 -3.91 14.44
CA ILE A 108 -11.13 -4.48 13.14
C ILE A 108 -10.18 -5.68 13.29
N ALA A 109 -9.15 -5.56 14.14
CA ALA A 109 -8.20 -6.64 14.38
C ALA A 109 -8.89 -7.91 14.91
N LYS A 110 -9.85 -7.78 15.84
CA LYS A 110 -10.62 -8.92 16.34
C LYS A 110 -11.42 -9.62 15.25
N ASP A 111 -12.05 -8.85 14.36
CA ASP A 111 -12.90 -9.41 13.30
C ASP A 111 -12.10 -10.17 12.24
N ILE A 112 -10.88 -9.71 11.94
CA ILE A 112 -10.05 -10.31 10.88
C ILE A 112 -8.95 -11.24 11.41
N LEU A 113 -8.81 -11.41 12.74
CA LEU A 113 -7.71 -12.16 13.36
C LEU A 113 -7.57 -13.57 12.80
N SER A 114 -8.68 -14.23 12.51
CA SER A 114 -8.69 -15.59 11.93
C SER A 114 -8.02 -15.69 10.56
N GLN A 115 -7.88 -14.57 9.84
CA GLN A 115 -7.20 -14.50 8.55
C GLN A 115 -5.68 -14.31 8.69
N PHE A 116 -5.19 -14.06 9.91
CA PHE A 116 -3.78 -13.79 10.21
C PHE A 116 -3.26 -14.71 11.32
N PRO A 117 -3.21 -16.04 11.09
CA PRO A 117 -2.90 -17.03 12.13
C PRO A 117 -1.53 -16.84 12.78
N ASP A 118 -0.58 -16.25 12.06
CA ASP A 118 0.80 -16.01 12.53
C ASP A 118 0.99 -14.65 13.21
N THR A 119 -0.09 -13.91 13.46
CA THR A 119 -0.04 -12.55 14.03
C THR A 119 -0.90 -12.48 15.29
N SER A 120 -0.34 -12.01 16.40
CA SER A 120 -1.10 -11.79 17.63
C SER A 120 -2.10 -10.63 17.46
N LEU A 121 -3.17 -10.62 18.27
CA LEU A 121 -4.16 -9.53 18.28
C LEU A 121 -3.49 -8.17 18.49
N ASP A 122 -2.54 -8.06 19.42
CA ASP A 122 -1.84 -6.81 19.72
C ASP A 122 -1.01 -6.32 18.52
N ASN A 123 -0.35 -7.25 17.82
CA ASN A 123 0.41 -6.91 16.63
C ASN A 123 -0.51 -6.44 15.51
N LEU A 124 -1.60 -7.16 15.25
CA LEU A 124 -2.57 -6.82 14.24
C LEU A 124 -3.24 -5.48 14.53
N THR A 125 -3.59 -5.22 15.78
CA THR A 125 -4.11 -3.91 16.23
C THR A 125 -3.12 -2.79 15.93
N SER A 126 -1.84 -2.98 16.28
CA SER A 126 -0.78 -1.99 16.03
C SER A 126 -0.58 -1.71 14.54
N ILE A 127 -0.64 -2.75 13.70
CA ILE A 127 -0.52 -2.64 12.24
C ILE A 127 -1.68 -1.83 11.66
N ILE A 128 -2.92 -2.17 12.05
CA ILE A 128 -4.11 -1.48 11.55
C ILE A 128 -4.12 -0.01 11.99
N ASP A 129 -3.78 0.26 13.25
CA ASP A 129 -3.68 1.62 13.78
C ASP A 129 -2.66 2.46 13.00
N ARG A 130 -1.49 1.87 12.69
CA ARG A 130 -0.46 2.53 11.88
C ARG A 130 -0.95 2.85 10.48
N TYR A 131 -1.59 1.90 9.80
CA TYR A 131 -2.14 2.14 8.47
C TYR A 131 -3.28 3.17 8.47
N LYS A 132 -4.12 3.19 9.51
CA LYS A 132 -5.15 4.22 9.66
C LYS A 132 -4.54 5.61 9.83
N ARG A 133 -3.50 5.75 10.65
CA ARG A 133 -2.78 7.04 10.87
C ARG A 133 -1.99 7.49 9.63
N ALA A 134 -1.61 6.58 8.76
CA ALA A 134 -0.92 6.88 7.51
C ALA A 134 -1.87 7.12 6.33
N ASP A 135 -3.18 7.26 6.57
CA ASP A 135 -4.23 7.40 5.55
C ASP A 135 -4.16 6.33 4.43
N SER A 136 -3.73 5.10 4.82
CA SER A 136 -3.57 4.00 3.85
C SER A 136 -4.90 3.35 3.47
N PHE A 137 -5.97 3.59 4.24
CA PHE A 137 -7.30 3.13 3.94
C PHE A 137 -8.17 4.29 3.44
N LEU A 138 -8.66 4.17 2.22
CA LEU A 138 -9.67 5.07 1.68
C LEU A 138 -11.07 4.64 2.14
N ASN A 139 -12.05 5.51 1.97
CA ASN A 139 -13.45 5.23 2.27
C ASN A 139 -14.22 4.68 1.05
N SER A 140 -13.56 4.49 -0.06
CA SER A 140 -14.11 4.00 -1.33
C SER A 140 -13.05 3.24 -2.13
N SER A 141 -13.48 2.25 -2.90
CA SER A 141 -12.66 1.54 -3.88
C SER A 141 -12.45 2.29 -5.21
N PHE A 142 -12.99 3.49 -5.31
CA PHE A 142 -12.89 4.31 -6.50
C PHE A 142 -11.44 4.76 -6.76
N ILE A 143 -10.92 4.46 -7.95
CA ILE A 143 -9.61 4.96 -8.40
C ILE A 143 -9.86 6.24 -9.20
N SER A 144 -9.43 7.40 -8.67
CA SER A 144 -9.55 8.66 -9.38
C SER A 144 -8.58 8.75 -10.56
N GLU A 145 -8.94 9.51 -11.61
CA GLU A 145 -8.03 9.76 -12.72
C GLU A 145 -6.75 10.44 -12.25
N LYS A 146 -6.86 11.35 -11.28
CA LYS A 146 -5.71 12.01 -10.66
C LYS A 146 -4.75 11.02 -9.99
N SER A 147 -5.25 10.05 -9.22
CA SER A 147 -4.40 9.07 -8.55
C SER A 147 -3.76 8.09 -9.55
N TYR A 148 -4.50 7.73 -10.61
CA TYR A 148 -3.99 6.96 -11.73
C TYR A 148 -2.87 7.70 -12.47
N ASP A 149 -3.06 8.99 -12.78
CA ASP A 149 -2.06 9.83 -13.41
C ASP A 149 -0.80 9.96 -12.55
N ASN A 150 -0.94 10.19 -11.25
CA ASN A 150 0.18 10.23 -10.32
C ASN A 150 1.02 8.94 -10.38
N LEU A 151 0.36 7.77 -10.37
CA LEU A 151 1.04 6.49 -10.47
C LEU A 151 1.76 6.35 -11.81
N THR A 152 1.06 6.59 -12.91
CA THR A 152 1.60 6.38 -14.25
C THR A 152 2.72 7.36 -14.58
N ASP A 153 2.67 8.60 -14.08
CA ASP A 153 3.77 9.55 -14.16
C ASP A 153 5.04 9.03 -13.47
N MET A 154 4.89 8.51 -12.26
CA MET A 154 6.01 7.92 -11.54
C MET A 154 6.60 6.72 -12.29
N LEU A 155 5.76 5.87 -12.87
CA LEU A 155 6.20 4.69 -13.61
C LEU A 155 6.94 5.07 -14.90
N VAL A 156 6.45 6.04 -15.67
CA VAL A 156 7.12 6.56 -16.89
C VAL A 156 8.44 7.22 -16.52
N LYS A 157 8.44 8.08 -15.50
CA LYS A 157 9.63 8.79 -15.04
C LYS A 157 10.75 7.85 -14.61
N ASN A 158 10.40 6.77 -13.94
CA ASN A 158 11.35 5.73 -13.52
C ASN A 158 11.58 4.65 -14.58
N LYS A 159 11.13 4.87 -15.83
CA LYS A 159 11.32 3.97 -16.97
C LYS A 159 10.79 2.54 -16.75
N MET A 160 9.79 2.38 -15.88
CA MET A 160 9.14 1.10 -15.63
C MET A 160 8.09 0.78 -16.71
N ILE A 161 7.52 1.81 -17.30
CA ILE A 161 6.66 1.74 -18.50
C ILE A 161 7.15 2.78 -19.51
N SER A 162 6.94 2.51 -20.80
CA SER A 162 7.37 3.41 -21.89
C SER A 162 6.40 4.59 -22.08
N GLU A 163 5.13 4.36 -21.84
CA GLU A 163 4.06 5.35 -22.05
C GLU A 163 2.87 5.06 -21.11
N ARG A 164 2.02 6.07 -20.95
CA ARG A 164 0.76 5.91 -20.23
C ARG A 164 -0.29 5.30 -21.14
N LEU A 165 -1.07 4.37 -20.61
CA LEU A 165 -2.35 4.00 -21.22
C LEU A 165 -3.45 4.98 -20.76
N PRO A 166 -4.45 5.27 -21.59
CA PRO A 166 -5.59 6.09 -21.17
C PRO A 166 -6.29 5.47 -19.96
N TYR A 167 -6.70 6.30 -19.00
CA TYR A 167 -7.40 5.90 -17.78
C TYR A 167 -8.56 4.92 -18.08
N SER A 168 -9.43 5.27 -19.03
CA SER A 168 -10.56 4.46 -19.44
C SER A 168 -10.21 3.09 -20.05
N THR A 169 -8.93 2.89 -20.39
CA THR A 169 -8.46 1.60 -20.92
C THR A 169 -8.30 0.56 -19.81
N LEU A 170 -7.90 0.98 -18.61
CA LEU A 170 -7.58 0.10 -17.50
C LEU A 170 -8.59 0.17 -16.36
N ILE A 171 -9.15 1.33 -16.10
CA ILE A 171 -9.96 1.56 -14.90
C ILE A 171 -11.45 1.44 -15.27
N VAL A 172 -12.15 0.63 -14.50
CA VAL A 172 -13.62 0.47 -14.55
C VAL A 172 -14.15 0.84 -13.17
N ASN A 173 -14.79 2.00 -13.09
CA ASN A 173 -15.41 2.54 -11.88
C ASN A 173 -16.95 2.52 -11.91
N GLU A 174 -17.53 1.79 -12.89
CA GLU A 174 -18.97 1.68 -13.08
C GLU A 174 -19.67 0.79 -12.05
#